data_dce400434fea06125c0076250bcf3969
#
_entry.id   dce400434fea06125c0076250bcf3969
#
_cell.length_a   1.000
_cell.length_b   1.000
_cell.length_c   1.000
_cell.angle_alpha   90.00
_cell.angle_beta   90.00
_cell.angle_gamma   90.00
#
_symmetry.space_group_name_H-M   'P 1'
#
loop_
_entity.id
_entity.type
_entity.pdbx_description
1 polymer ?
#
loop_
_entity_poly.entity_id
_entity_poly.type
_entity_poly.pdbx_seq_one_letter_code
_entity_poly.pdbx_strand_id
1 'polypeptide(L)'
;PDISYSFYSVWADVYRIPYKAVPVDENFNIVSSDYYEPNGGVIFPNPNAPTALYKELSEVEDIIAHNRDVIVMVDEAYIDFGGKSALELIDRYDNLLVIQTFSKSRAMAGMRIGYAIGNPELIKAMNDVKFSINSYTINRPSIVYGAAAVNDKQYFEECTAKIIATRERSKERLKKLGF
;
A
#
# COMPACT_ATOMS: atom_id res chain seq x y z
N PRO A 1 -1.48 10.73 4.60
CA PRO A 1 -1.52 11.17 6.01
C PRO A 1 -0.17 11.70 6.49
N ASP A 2 -0.17 12.55 7.55
CA ASP A 2 1.04 13.17 8.10
C ASP A 2 1.89 12.18 8.91
N ILE A 3 1.25 11.28 9.63
CA ILE A 3 1.94 10.16 10.31
C ILE A 3 1.81 8.92 9.44
N SER A 4 2.80 8.72 8.56
CA SER A 4 2.78 7.65 7.56
C SER A 4 4.18 7.32 7.06
N TYR A 5 4.26 6.58 5.95
CA TYR A 5 5.51 6.25 5.31
C TYR A 5 6.23 7.49 4.80
N SER A 6 7.37 7.79 5.41
CA SER A 6 8.10 9.05 5.22
C SER A 6 8.58 9.35 3.79
N PHE A 7 8.61 8.34 2.91
CA PHE A 7 9.07 8.52 1.55
C PHE A 7 8.05 9.19 0.61
N TYR A 8 6.78 9.29 0.99
CA TYR A 8 5.80 10.02 0.16
C TYR A 8 6.20 11.49 -0.02
N SER A 9 6.60 12.16 1.06
CA SER A 9 7.11 13.53 0.99
C SER A 9 8.41 13.64 0.19
N VAL A 10 9.32 12.68 0.36
CA VAL A 10 10.58 12.64 -0.41
C VAL A 10 10.32 12.55 -1.91
N TRP A 11 9.38 11.70 -2.34
CA TRP A 11 9.02 11.61 -3.76
C TRP A 11 8.36 12.88 -4.26
N ALA A 12 7.46 13.47 -3.49
CA ALA A 12 6.82 14.73 -3.85
C ALA A 12 7.87 15.84 -4.04
N ASP A 13 8.83 15.95 -3.13
CA ASP A 13 9.92 16.93 -3.21
C ASP A 13 10.84 16.70 -4.42
N VAL A 14 11.23 15.45 -4.68
CA VAL A 14 12.07 15.09 -5.85
C VAL A 14 11.40 15.46 -7.16
N TYR A 15 10.10 15.19 -7.28
CA TYR A 15 9.33 15.49 -8.50
C TYR A 15 8.69 16.88 -8.48
N ARG A 16 8.93 17.69 -7.45
CA ARG A 16 8.38 19.04 -7.27
C ARG A 16 6.86 19.06 -7.33
N ILE A 17 6.23 18.06 -6.76
CA ILE A 17 4.78 17.95 -6.66
C ILE A 17 4.35 18.62 -5.35
N PRO A 18 3.57 19.71 -5.39
CA PRO A 18 3.03 20.29 -4.17
C PRO A 18 2.06 19.30 -3.52
N TYR A 19 2.16 19.11 -2.21
CA TYR A 19 1.32 18.17 -1.48
C TYR A 19 0.83 18.74 -0.15
N LYS A 20 -0.28 18.22 0.33
CA LYS A 20 -0.82 18.44 1.67
C LYS A 20 -0.71 17.16 2.46
N ALA A 21 0.03 17.16 3.56
CA ALA A 21 -0.01 16.08 4.54
C ALA A 21 -1.29 16.23 5.37
N VAL A 22 -2.19 15.26 5.27
CA VAL A 22 -3.48 15.27 5.98
C VAL A 22 -3.28 14.70 7.37
N PRO A 23 -3.65 15.42 8.45
CA PRO A 23 -3.49 14.92 9.81
C PRO A 23 -4.29 13.64 10.05
N VAL A 24 -3.73 12.71 10.83
CA VAL A 24 -4.51 11.64 11.43
C VAL A 24 -5.26 12.17 12.65
N ASP A 25 -6.32 11.48 13.08
CA ASP A 25 -7.06 11.85 14.28
C ASP A 25 -6.26 11.55 15.57
N GLU A 26 -6.83 11.88 16.73
CA GLU A 26 -6.23 11.65 18.05
C GLU A 26 -5.94 10.17 18.34
N ASN A 27 -6.60 9.25 17.63
CA ASN A 27 -6.40 7.81 17.72
C ASN A 27 -5.54 7.27 16.56
N PHE A 28 -4.87 8.14 15.81
CA PHE A 28 -4.03 7.84 14.67
C PHE A 28 -4.77 7.27 13.44
N ASN A 29 -6.10 7.40 13.36
CA ASN A 29 -6.86 6.97 12.18
C ASN A 29 -6.76 7.98 11.05
N ILE A 30 -6.79 7.46 9.83
CA ILE A 30 -7.02 8.25 8.62
C ILE A 30 -8.52 8.56 8.57
N VAL A 31 -8.90 9.83 8.54
CA VAL A 31 -10.29 10.29 8.46
C VAL A 31 -10.69 10.46 7.01
N SER A 32 -11.67 9.69 6.52
CA SER A 32 -12.03 9.66 5.08
C SER A 32 -12.47 11.02 4.56
N SER A 33 -13.26 11.78 5.33
CA SER A 33 -13.77 13.09 4.92
C SER A 33 -12.69 14.14 4.65
N ASP A 34 -11.50 13.99 5.23
CA ASP A 34 -10.40 14.94 5.06
C ASP A 34 -9.73 14.82 3.67
N TYR A 35 -10.14 13.81 2.89
CA TYR A 35 -9.67 13.55 1.53
C TYR A 35 -10.69 13.90 0.45
N TYR A 36 -11.80 14.59 0.80
CA TYR A 36 -12.85 14.93 -0.16
C TYR A 36 -12.64 16.26 -0.89
N GLU A 37 -11.78 17.13 -0.35
CA GLU A 37 -11.47 18.41 -0.99
C GLU A 37 -10.83 18.21 -2.37
N PRO A 38 -11.06 19.08 -3.35
CA PRO A 38 -10.42 19.02 -4.65
C PRO A 38 -8.89 18.92 -4.54
N ASN A 39 -8.32 17.97 -5.24
CA ASN A 39 -6.89 17.65 -5.20
C ASN A 39 -6.42 17.11 -6.56
N GLY A 40 -5.12 16.92 -6.74
CA GLY A 40 -4.52 16.36 -7.95
C GLY A 40 -4.27 14.85 -7.88
N GLY A 41 -4.57 14.22 -6.75
CA GLY A 41 -4.41 12.79 -6.49
C GLY A 41 -4.24 12.51 -5.02
N VAL A 42 -4.61 11.30 -4.60
CA VAL A 42 -4.55 10.86 -3.20
C VAL A 42 -3.63 9.66 -3.09
N ILE A 43 -2.79 9.64 -2.04
CA ILE A 43 -2.02 8.46 -1.65
C ILE A 43 -2.13 8.24 -0.14
N PHE A 44 -2.47 7.03 0.25
CA PHE A 44 -2.43 6.59 1.65
C PHE A 44 -2.18 5.10 1.76
N PRO A 45 -1.51 4.64 2.84
CA PRO A 45 -1.31 3.22 3.07
C PRO A 45 -2.48 2.59 3.82
N ASN A 46 -2.79 1.35 3.49
CA ASN A 46 -3.76 0.54 4.22
C ASN A 46 -3.32 -0.92 4.31
N PRO A 47 -2.94 -1.43 5.49
CA PRO A 47 -2.81 -0.74 6.79
C PRO A 47 -1.76 0.39 6.80
N ASN A 48 -2.01 1.44 7.60
CA ASN A 48 -1.06 2.54 7.71
C ASN A 48 0.20 2.11 8.49
N ALA A 49 1.34 2.54 8.03
CA ALA A 49 2.63 2.39 8.71
C ALA A 49 3.18 3.79 9.04
N PRO A 50 3.53 4.12 10.31
CA PRO A 50 3.83 3.20 11.41
C PRO A 50 2.67 2.89 12.36
N THR A 51 1.48 3.46 12.19
CA THR A 51 0.38 3.32 13.16
C THR A 51 -0.18 1.90 13.25
N ALA A 52 0.03 1.08 12.24
CA ALA A 52 -0.48 -0.28 12.08
C ALA A 52 -2.02 -0.38 12.05
N LEU A 53 -2.71 0.74 11.86
CA LEU A 53 -4.17 0.78 11.78
C LEU A 53 -4.64 0.43 10.38
N TYR A 54 -5.61 -0.47 10.34
CA TYR A 54 -6.30 -0.87 9.13
C TYR A 54 -7.61 -0.09 9.01
N LYS A 55 -7.86 0.43 7.82
CA LYS A 55 -9.12 1.09 7.46
C LYS A 55 -10.03 0.10 6.73
N GLU A 56 -11.28 0.00 7.16
CA GLU A 56 -12.25 -0.90 6.54
C GLU A 56 -12.45 -0.59 5.06
N LEU A 57 -12.71 -1.64 4.27
CA LEU A 57 -12.81 -1.52 2.82
C LEU A 57 -13.90 -0.53 2.37
N SER A 58 -15.01 -0.44 3.10
CA SER A 58 -16.07 0.55 2.84
C SER A 58 -15.60 2.00 3.03
N GLU A 59 -14.71 2.25 3.98
CA GLU A 59 -14.15 3.58 4.22
C GLU A 59 -13.06 3.93 3.20
N VAL A 60 -12.30 2.92 2.72
CA VAL A 60 -11.38 3.07 1.59
C VAL A 60 -12.17 3.40 0.32
N GLU A 61 -13.26 2.67 0.08
CA GLU A 61 -14.16 2.90 -1.04
C GLU A 61 -14.75 4.32 -1.02
N ASP A 62 -15.08 4.82 0.16
CA ASP A 62 -15.62 6.16 0.35
C ASP A 62 -14.62 7.24 -0.12
N ILE A 63 -13.34 7.11 0.22
CA ILE A 63 -12.28 8.02 -0.30
C ILE A 63 -12.20 7.92 -1.82
N ILE A 64 -12.21 6.73 -2.40
CA ILE A 64 -12.10 6.51 -3.84
C ILE A 64 -13.29 7.14 -4.57
N ALA A 65 -14.50 6.94 -4.03
CA ALA A 65 -15.74 7.43 -4.62
C ALA A 65 -15.85 8.98 -4.64
N HIS A 66 -15.26 9.65 -3.64
CA HIS A 66 -15.24 11.11 -3.58
C HIS A 66 -14.13 11.75 -4.42
N ASN A 67 -13.23 10.96 -5.00
CA ASN A 67 -12.08 11.42 -5.79
C ASN A 67 -12.09 10.87 -7.23
N ARG A 68 -13.27 10.78 -7.85
CA ARG A 68 -13.46 10.13 -9.18
C ARG A 68 -12.62 10.71 -10.30
N ASP A 69 -12.32 11.99 -10.25
CA ASP A 69 -11.62 12.72 -11.31
C ASP A 69 -10.08 12.69 -11.17
N VAL A 70 -9.58 12.07 -10.10
CA VAL A 70 -8.14 11.96 -9.82
C VAL A 70 -7.77 10.55 -9.38
N ILE A 71 -6.48 10.21 -9.46
CA ILE A 71 -5.99 8.88 -9.06
C ILE A 71 -5.98 8.76 -7.53
N VAL A 72 -6.51 7.66 -7.02
CA VAL A 72 -6.38 7.25 -5.63
C VAL A 72 -5.45 6.05 -5.55
N MET A 73 -4.29 6.24 -4.93
CA MET A 73 -3.28 5.21 -4.71
C MET A 73 -3.41 4.65 -3.31
N VAL A 74 -3.74 3.36 -3.21
CA VAL A 74 -3.79 2.63 -1.94
C VAL A 74 -2.52 1.78 -1.83
N ASP A 75 -1.65 2.16 -0.88
CA ASP A 75 -0.42 1.42 -0.61
C ASP A 75 -0.70 0.27 0.37
N GLU A 76 -0.70 -0.91 -0.17
CA GLU A 76 -1.00 -2.15 0.55
C GLU A 76 0.26 -2.94 0.94
N ALA A 77 1.35 -2.28 1.26
CA ALA A 77 2.59 -2.95 1.63
C ALA A 77 2.43 -3.96 2.79
N TYR A 78 1.42 -3.80 3.63
CA TYR A 78 1.18 -4.64 4.81
C TYR A 78 -0.15 -5.40 4.79
N ILE A 79 -0.91 -5.38 3.69
CA ILE A 79 -2.26 -5.97 3.61
C ILE A 79 -2.28 -7.48 3.90
N ASP A 80 -1.24 -8.19 3.53
CA ASP A 80 -1.13 -9.65 3.73
C ASP A 80 -1.09 -10.08 5.21
N PHE A 81 -0.91 -9.13 6.12
CA PHE A 81 -0.91 -9.39 7.56
C PHE A 81 -2.29 -9.19 8.23
N GLY A 82 -3.33 -9.00 7.46
CA GLY A 82 -4.73 -8.91 7.87
C GLY A 82 -5.46 -7.72 7.25
N GLY A 83 -6.72 -7.89 6.99
CA GLY A 83 -7.58 -6.94 6.30
C GLY A 83 -8.04 -7.44 4.93
N LYS A 84 -8.91 -6.65 4.30
CA LYS A 84 -9.39 -6.87 2.93
C LYS A 84 -8.69 -5.90 2.00
N SER A 85 -8.21 -6.40 0.87
CA SER A 85 -7.54 -5.60 -0.13
C SER A 85 -8.53 -4.73 -0.92
N ALA A 86 -8.12 -3.51 -1.26
CA ALA A 86 -8.84 -2.65 -2.20
C ALA A 86 -8.91 -3.24 -3.62
N LEU A 87 -8.21 -4.34 -3.89
CA LEU A 87 -8.36 -5.11 -5.13
C LEU A 87 -9.80 -5.60 -5.35
N GLU A 88 -10.59 -5.79 -4.29
CA GLU A 88 -12.02 -6.11 -4.41
C GLU A 88 -12.84 -4.99 -5.10
N LEU A 89 -12.29 -3.78 -5.18
CA LEU A 89 -12.92 -2.61 -5.77
C LEU A 89 -12.42 -2.29 -7.19
N ILE A 90 -11.42 -3.01 -7.69
CA ILE A 90 -10.65 -2.63 -8.89
C ILE A 90 -11.51 -2.52 -10.15
N ASP A 91 -12.50 -3.39 -10.29
CA ASP A 91 -13.42 -3.42 -11.44
C ASP A 91 -14.51 -2.35 -11.38
N ARG A 92 -14.64 -1.64 -10.25
CA ARG A 92 -15.66 -0.62 -10.01
C ARG A 92 -15.12 0.81 -10.10
N TYR A 93 -13.79 0.97 -10.04
CA TYR A 93 -13.13 2.26 -9.90
C TYR A 93 -11.92 2.40 -10.82
N ASP A 94 -12.10 3.04 -11.96
CA ASP A 94 -11.04 3.29 -12.95
C ASP A 94 -9.90 4.17 -12.42
N ASN A 95 -10.17 4.96 -11.37
CA ASN A 95 -9.22 5.84 -10.71
C ASN A 95 -8.43 5.17 -9.58
N LEU A 96 -8.70 3.89 -9.27
CA LEU A 96 -8.00 3.16 -8.22
C LEU A 96 -6.70 2.56 -8.73
N LEU A 97 -5.61 2.78 -7.97
CA LEU A 97 -4.33 2.11 -8.15
C LEU A 97 -3.92 1.45 -6.83
N VAL A 98 -3.85 0.14 -6.80
CA VAL A 98 -3.37 -0.62 -5.64
C VAL A 98 -1.90 -0.94 -5.81
N ILE A 99 -1.09 -0.64 -4.79
CA ILE A 99 0.36 -0.85 -4.80
C ILE A 99 0.70 -1.90 -3.75
N GLN A 100 1.44 -2.93 -4.14
CA GLN A 100 1.89 -3.99 -3.25
C GLN A 100 3.38 -4.29 -3.44
N THR A 101 3.97 -5.00 -2.47
CA THR A 101 5.42 -5.26 -2.45
C THR A 101 5.75 -6.66 -1.97
N PHE A 102 6.85 -7.21 -2.46
CA PHE A 102 7.44 -8.44 -1.93
C PHE A 102 8.33 -8.19 -0.71
N SER A 103 8.58 -6.93 -0.38
CA SER A 103 9.53 -6.55 0.68
C SER A 103 9.09 -6.95 2.08
N LYS A 104 7.79 -7.16 2.32
CA LYS A 104 7.21 -7.39 3.66
C LYS A 104 6.79 -8.84 3.84
N SER A 105 5.61 -9.20 3.42
CA SER A 105 5.02 -10.52 3.62
C SER A 105 5.80 -11.66 2.96
N ARG A 106 6.45 -11.40 1.84
CA ARG A 106 7.29 -12.38 1.14
C ARG A 106 8.76 -12.36 1.57
N ALA A 107 9.12 -11.51 2.56
CA ALA A 107 10.49 -11.39 3.10
C ALA A 107 11.58 -11.15 2.03
N MET A 108 11.26 -10.49 0.92
CA MET A 108 12.13 -10.30 -0.23
C MET A 108 12.55 -8.82 -0.44
N ALA A 109 12.74 -8.08 0.65
CA ALA A 109 13.10 -6.66 0.58
C ALA A 109 14.36 -6.38 -0.27
N GLY A 110 15.36 -7.26 -0.20
CA GLY A 110 16.59 -7.15 -0.99
C GLY A 110 16.40 -7.38 -2.49
N MET A 111 15.32 -8.01 -2.92
CA MET A 111 15.05 -8.27 -4.34
C MET A 111 14.42 -7.09 -5.08
N ARG A 112 13.99 -6.06 -4.37
CA ARG A 112 13.43 -4.82 -4.91
C ARG A 112 12.25 -5.03 -5.87
N ILE A 113 11.30 -5.90 -5.49
CA ILE A 113 10.09 -6.21 -6.28
C ILE A 113 8.89 -5.51 -5.65
N GLY A 114 8.19 -4.73 -6.44
CA GLY A 114 6.88 -4.16 -6.16
C GLY A 114 6.03 -4.22 -7.42
N TYR A 115 4.74 -4.10 -7.26
CA TYR A 115 3.79 -4.10 -8.38
C TYR A 115 2.58 -3.21 -8.07
N ALA A 116 1.95 -2.76 -9.14
CA ALA A 116 0.73 -1.99 -9.09
C ALA A 116 -0.35 -2.69 -9.91
N ILE A 117 -1.59 -2.60 -9.45
CA ILE A 117 -2.77 -3.14 -10.11
C ILE A 117 -3.79 -1.99 -10.23
N GLY A 118 -4.34 -1.81 -11.43
CA GLY A 118 -5.28 -0.73 -11.71
C GLY A 118 -5.85 -0.84 -13.12
N ASN A 119 -6.63 0.14 -13.51
CA ASN A 119 -7.15 0.29 -14.86
C ASN A 119 -6.01 0.21 -15.90
N PRO A 120 -6.21 -0.46 -17.07
CA PRO A 120 -5.18 -0.58 -18.11
C PRO A 120 -4.57 0.76 -18.56
N GLU A 121 -5.34 1.84 -18.60
CA GLU A 121 -4.84 3.19 -18.95
C GLU A 121 -3.83 3.70 -17.91
N LEU A 122 -4.10 3.50 -16.61
CA LEU A 122 -3.17 3.86 -15.53
C LEU A 122 -1.88 3.03 -15.63
N ILE A 123 -2.02 1.73 -15.84
CA ILE A 123 -0.87 0.82 -15.96
C ILE A 123 -0.06 1.15 -17.22
N LYS A 124 -0.71 1.53 -18.32
CA LYS A 124 -0.02 2.01 -19.52
C LYS A 124 0.80 3.27 -19.23
N ALA A 125 0.19 4.27 -18.56
CA ALA A 125 0.89 5.50 -18.20
C ALA A 125 2.11 5.23 -17.29
N MET A 126 1.98 4.34 -16.31
CA MET A 126 3.10 3.90 -15.47
C MET A 126 4.23 3.24 -16.29
N ASN A 127 3.87 2.40 -17.26
CA ASN A 127 4.84 1.77 -18.14
C ASN A 127 5.54 2.79 -19.04
N ASP A 128 4.82 3.77 -19.58
CA ASP A 128 5.41 4.83 -20.39
C ASP A 128 6.46 5.63 -19.59
N VAL A 129 6.16 5.98 -18.33
CA VAL A 129 7.12 6.62 -17.41
C VAL A 129 8.28 5.69 -17.10
N LYS A 130 8.01 4.44 -16.73
CA LYS A 130 9.03 3.43 -16.41
C LYS A 130 10.02 3.26 -17.57
N PHE A 131 9.53 3.07 -18.80
CA PHE A 131 10.37 2.88 -19.96
C PHE A 131 11.15 4.14 -20.36
N SER A 132 10.65 5.33 -19.99
CA SER A 132 11.35 6.59 -20.21
C SER A 132 12.51 6.80 -19.24
N ILE A 133 12.41 6.27 -18.00
CA ILE A 133 13.40 6.48 -16.94
C ILE A 133 14.35 5.28 -16.83
N ASN A 134 13.80 4.05 -16.73
CA ASN A 134 14.57 2.82 -16.57
C ASN A 134 13.83 1.61 -17.15
N SER A 135 14.19 1.22 -18.36
CA SER A 135 13.57 0.08 -19.06
C SER A 135 13.86 -1.28 -18.42
N TYR A 136 14.99 -1.41 -17.71
CA TYR A 136 15.49 -2.66 -17.14
C TYR A 136 15.49 -2.65 -15.62
N THR A 137 14.31 -2.40 -15.03
CA THR A 137 14.15 -2.19 -13.59
C THR A 137 14.38 -3.44 -12.75
N ILE A 138 14.01 -4.62 -13.26
CA ILE A 138 14.06 -5.88 -12.52
C ILE A 138 15.22 -6.73 -13.04
N ASN A 139 16.14 -7.11 -12.16
CA ASN A 139 17.24 -8.00 -12.50
C ASN A 139 16.78 -9.47 -12.61
N ARG A 140 17.56 -10.31 -13.28
CA ARG A 140 17.22 -11.72 -13.50
C ARG A 140 17.02 -12.53 -12.22
N PRO A 141 17.85 -12.43 -11.17
CA PRO A 141 17.60 -13.09 -9.89
C PRO A 141 16.24 -12.73 -9.31
N SER A 142 15.85 -11.45 -9.31
CA SER A 142 14.55 -11.01 -8.81
C SER A 142 13.39 -11.61 -9.59
N ILE A 143 13.52 -11.76 -10.91
CA ILE A 143 12.49 -12.43 -11.74
C ILE A 143 12.34 -13.89 -11.33
N VAL A 144 13.45 -14.63 -11.25
CA VAL A 144 13.43 -16.07 -10.95
C VAL A 144 12.91 -16.34 -9.53
N TYR A 145 13.48 -15.66 -8.53
CA TYR A 145 13.06 -15.86 -7.15
C TYR A 145 11.68 -15.27 -6.86
N GLY A 146 11.32 -14.17 -7.49
CA GLY A 146 9.99 -13.60 -7.39
C GLY A 146 8.92 -14.55 -7.92
N ALA A 147 9.14 -15.15 -9.09
CA ALA A 147 8.25 -16.17 -9.64
C ALA A 147 8.14 -17.40 -8.72
N ALA A 148 9.26 -17.88 -8.17
CA ALA A 148 9.24 -18.98 -7.21
C ALA A 148 8.41 -18.63 -5.96
N ALA A 149 8.59 -17.42 -5.41
CA ALA A 149 7.86 -16.97 -4.22
C ALA A 149 6.34 -16.81 -4.47
N VAL A 150 5.92 -16.46 -5.70
CA VAL A 150 4.49 -16.42 -6.05
C VAL A 150 3.88 -17.83 -6.12
N ASN A 151 4.64 -18.79 -6.67
CA ASN A 151 4.19 -20.17 -6.83
C ASN A 151 4.17 -20.95 -5.52
N ASP A 152 4.97 -20.56 -4.52
CA ASP A 152 5.00 -21.20 -3.19
C ASP A 152 3.94 -20.57 -2.26
N LYS A 153 2.69 -20.82 -2.59
CA LYS A 153 1.54 -20.31 -1.84
C LYS A 153 1.50 -20.87 -0.42
N GLN A 154 1.81 -22.15 -0.25
CA GLN A 154 1.77 -22.79 1.06
C GLN A 154 2.75 -22.13 2.04
N TYR A 155 4.00 -21.96 1.63
CA TYR A 155 5.02 -21.31 2.47
C TYR A 155 4.63 -19.87 2.82
N PHE A 156 4.10 -19.14 1.85
CA PHE A 156 3.62 -17.77 2.07
C PHE A 156 2.51 -17.71 3.14
N GLU A 157 1.49 -18.58 3.02
CA GLU A 157 0.38 -18.65 3.98
C GLU A 157 0.85 -19.06 5.38
N GLU A 158 1.74 -20.05 5.47
CA GLU A 158 2.31 -20.48 6.75
C GLU A 158 3.12 -19.38 7.43
N CYS A 159 3.95 -18.65 6.67
CA CYS A 159 4.78 -17.57 7.21
C CYS A 159 3.94 -16.39 7.68
N THR A 160 2.96 -15.95 6.88
CA THR A 160 2.06 -14.85 7.26
C THR A 160 1.23 -15.22 8.48
N ALA A 161 0.69 -16.42 8.55
CA ALA A 161 -0.05 -16.91 9.71
C ALA A 161 0.81 -16.92 10.99
N LYS A 162 2.07 -17.35 10.92
CA LYS A 162 3.01 -17.31 12.07
C LYS A 162 3.28 -15.88 12.55
N ILE A 163 3.44 -14.93 11.61
CA ILE A 163 3.65 -13.51 11.94
C ILE A 163 2.42 -12.94 12.62
N ILE A 164 1.22 -13.19 12.08
CA ILE A 164 -0.05 -12.74 12.66
C ILE A 164 -0.23 -13.30 14.08
N ALA A 165 -0.06 -14.60 14.26
CA ALA A 165 -0.17 -15.23 15.57
C ALA A 165 0.86 -14.70 16.59
N THR A 166 2.08 -14.40 16.13
CA THR A 166 3.12 -13.81 16.99
C THR A 166 2.77 -12.37 17.36
N ARG A 167 2.26 -11.58 16.43
CA ARG A 167 1.77 -10.22 16.70
C ARG A 167 0.69 -10.22 17.79
N GLU A 168 -0.34 -11.04 17.63
CA GLU A 168 -1.44 -11.07 18.59
C GLU A 168 -0.96 -11.51 19.98
N ARG A 169 -0.13 -12.55 20.06
CA ARG A 169 0.48 -12.95 21.32
C ARG A 169 1.35 -11.86 21.94
N SER A 170 2.08 -11.09 21.12
CA SER A 170 2.92 -10.00 21.59
C SER A 170 2.09 -8.85 22.13
N LYS A 171 1.01 -8.47 21.44
CA LYS A 171 0.04 -7.46 21.90
C LYS A 171 -0.53 -7.82 23.28
N GLU A 172 -1.00 -9.05 23.44
CA GLU A 172 -1.53 -9.53 24.72
C GLU A 172 -0.49 -9.48 25.86
N ARG A 173 0.77 -9.80 25.56
CA ARG A 173 1.85 -9.73 26.56
C ARG A 173 2.22 -8.30 26.91
N LEU A 174 2.33 -7.42 25.93
CA LEU A 174 2.63 -6.00 26.16
C LEU A 174 1.51 -5.32 26.95
N LYS A 175 0.25 -5.60 26.64
CA LYS A 175 -0.90 -5.10 27.40
C LYS A 175 -0.84 -5.50 28.88
N LYS A 176 -0.40 -6.74 29.20
CA LYS A 176 -0.20 -7.18 30.60
C LYS A 176 0.95 -6.46 31.31
N LEU A 177 1.86 -5.84 30.57
CA LEU A 177 2.97 -5.05 31.08
C LEU A 177 2.64 -3.56 31.19
N GLY A 178 1.43 -3.14 30.78
CA GLY A 178 0.97 -1.76 30.86
C GLY A 178 1.24 -0.90 29.62
N PHE A 179 1.58 -1.52 28.49
CA PHE A 179 1.72 -0.85 27.19
C PHE A 179 0.41 -0.86 26.43
#